data_d157f900dc8d4114a2e35a729cb2521f
#
_entry.id   d157f900dc8d4114a2e35a729cb2521f
#
_cell.length_a   1.000
_cell.length_b   1.000
_cell.length_c   1.000
_cell.angle_alpha   90.00
_cell.angle_beta   90.00
_cell.angle_gamma   90.00
#
_symmetry.space_group_name_H-M   'P 1'
#
loop_
_entity.id
_entity.type
_entity.pdbx_description
1 polymer ?
#
loop_
_entity_poly.entity_id
_entity_poly.type
_entity_poly.pdbx_seq_one_letter_code
_entity_poly.pdbx_strand_id
1 'polypeptide(L)'
;MDQIAAGAMPGEADDAVPAAERPKRLIVVATGNVSGGMAVDVLPSQPLEDPSQSWNALTIGGFTRKEQPPAPPPVLQAAVPANHRSPFSRGSQSLPDDLTPIKPEVLFEAGNMMSDATGFCGWHSAVSLLSAGSDVAAEPLVPFRATSAAVGMAGNFIGRLQAARPDLWAETHRALTVDSARWPEPIKKRFIGTGAHWKTGKAATKGKRQEMLREFGYGVPDIERAILSARNDATLVAQGEIQPYAIGSDGRTGVFNEMHFYDLPWPKAALEKLENEIVTMKVTLSYFVEPNLAGKAATRPDTYRSFGLRFDMKKRTETASRFRSRISASQAKDGTEADGEASCWLLGPKAIQAGSLHCDLWRGRAIELAGHDAIAVYPVGGWWKSHVGQKRVADKARYALVISISALGQEIDLYSEISTLVENKEIEVVLG
;
A
#
# COMPACT_ATOMS: atom_id res chain seq x y z
N MET A 1 -4.48 10.46 15.13
CA MET A 1 -3.64 9.47 14.44
C MET A 1 -2.78 10.10 13.37
N ASP A 2 -3.38 10.70 12.33
CA ASP A 2 -2.64 11.22 11.18
C ASP A 2 -1.65 12.32 11.55
N GLN A 3 -1.99 13.22 12.49
CA GLN A 3 -1.07 14.21 13.04
C GLN A 3 0.16 13.55 13.68
N ILE A 4 -0.05 12.60 14.59
CA ILE A 4 1.03 11.91 15.31
C ILE A 4 1.95 11.18 14.34
N ALA A 5 1.40 10.49 13.33
CA ALA A 5 2.18 9.81 12.31
C ALA A 5 3.02 10.81 11.47
N ALA A 6 2.46 11.97 11.16
CA ALA A 6 3.15 13.06 10.45
C ALA A 6 4.15 13.85 11.32
N GLY A 7 4.27 13.53 12.60
CA GLY A 7 5.15 14.21 13.54
C GLY A 7 4.60 15.57 14.03
N ALA A 8 3.32 15.87 13.78
CA ALA A 8 2.65 17.01 14.33
C ALA A 8 2.04 16.66 15.69
N MET A 9 2.37 17.40 16.73
CA MET A 9 1.78 17.16 18.05
C MET A 9 0.58 18.08 18.27
N PRO A 10 -0.57 17.55 18.73
CA PRO A 10 -1.72 18.38 19.05
C PRO A 10 -1.37 19.44 20.12
N GLY A 11 -1.61 20.71 19.80
CA GLY A 11 -1.39 21.83 20.72
C GLY A 11 0.02 22.43 20.72
N GLU A 12 0.98 21.92 19.96
CA GLU A 12 2.27 22.57 19.76
C GLU A 12 2.16 23.62 18.63
N ALA A 13 2.81 24.78 18.85
CA ALA A 13 2.94 25.77 17.78
C ALA A 13 3.81 25.19 16.65
N ASP A 14 3.22 25.07 15.50
CA ASP A 14 3.70 24.27 14.36
C ASP A 14 4.94 24.85 13.64
N ASP A 15 5.41 26.04 14.04
CA ASP A 15 6.32 26.85 13.24
C ASP A 15 7.81 26.60 13.56
N ALA A 16 8.13 25.82 14.59
CA ALA A 16 9.50 25.70 15.09
C ALA A 16 10.38 24.69 14.33
N VAL A 17 9.78 23.64 13.70
CA VAL A 17 10.53 22.58 13.02
C VAL A 17 9.93 22.34 11.61
N PRO A 18 10.76 22.37 10.56
CA PRO A 18 10.31 22.07 9.20
C PRO A 18 9.63 20.68 9.11
N ALA A 19 8.62 20.56 8.26
CA ALA A 19 7.81 19.33 8.19
C ALA A 19 8.63 18.08 7.88
N ALA A 20 9.66 18.16 7.02
CA ALA A 20 10.53 17.03 6.69
C ALA A 20 11.39 16.56 7.87
N GLU A 21 11.76 17.47 8.77
CA GLU A 21 12.63 17.18 9.93
C GLU A 21 11.85 16.60 11.11
N ARG A 22 10.52 16.73 11.12
CA ARG A 22 9.68 16.19 12.19
C ARG A 22 9.75 14.67 12.23
N PRO A 23 9.86 14.03 13.41
CA PRO A 23 9.96 12.58 13.53
C PRO A 23 8.67 11.90 13.04
N LYS A 24 8.74 11.19 11.92
CA LYS A 24 7.61 10.39 11.42
C LYS A 24 7.48 9.09 12.20
N ARG A 25 6.25 8.63 12.38
CA ARG A 25 5.95 7.41 13.14
C ARG A 25 5.05 6.49 12.33
N LEU A 26 5.48 5.26 12.12
CA LEU A 26 4.63 4.21 11.57
C LEU A 26 3.70 3.71 12.66
N ILE A 27 2.42 4.03 12.53
CA ILE A 27 1.36 3.58 13.43
C ILE A 27 0.63 2.41 12.77
N VAL A 28 0.49 1.32 13.51
CA VAL A 28 -0.20 0.11 13.05
C VAL A 28 -1.53 0.00 13.75
N VAL A 29 -2.62 -0.19 13.00
CA VAL A 29 -3.98 -0.26 13.55
C VAL A 29 -4.75 -1.45 12.99
N ALA A 30 -5.67 -1.98 13.79
CA ALA A 30 -6.58 -3.04 13.38
C ALA A 30 -7.78 -2.48 12.60
N THR A 31 -8.34 -3.27 11.68
CA THR A 31 -9.60 -2.91 10.99
C THR A 31 -10.83 -2.85 11.91
N GLY A 32 -10.71 -3.32 13.13
CA GLY A 32 -11.84 -3.62 14.00
C GLY A 32 -12.33 -5.06 13.83
N ASN A 33 -13.18 -5.50 14.74
CA ASN A 33 -13.60 -6.90 14.82
C ASN A 33 -15.09 -7.06 14.56
N VAL A 34 -15.44 -8.16 13.90
CA VAL A 34 -16.80 -8.64 13.83
C VAL A 34 -17.03 -9.58 15.02
N SER A 35 -18.07 -9.33 15.81
CA SER A 35 -18.48 -10.20 16.89
C SER A 35 -19.09 -11.51 16.34
N GLY A 36 -18.93 -12.60 17.06
CA GLY A 36 -19.60 -13.87 16.75
C GLY A 36 -21.13 -13.74 16.74
N GLY A 37 -21.79 -14.72 16.19
CA GLY A 37 -23.25 -14.76 16.12
C GLY A 37 -23.85 -14.31 14.79
N MET A 38 -23.03 -13.86 13.86
CA MET A 38 -23.47 -13.52 12.49
C MET A 38 -23.32 -14.70 11.53
N ALA A 39 -24.18 -14.80 10.54
CA ALA A 39 -23.98 -15.71 9.42
C ALA A 39 -22.76 -15.31 8.60
N VAL A 40 -22.06 -16.31 8.04
CA VAL A 40 -20.79 -16.11 7.31
C VAL A 40 -20.91 -15.13 6.14
N ASP A 41 -22.04 -15.12 5.45
CA ASP A 41 -22.32 -14.29 4.28
C ASP A 41 -22.48 -12.78 4.59
N VAL A 42 -22.85 -12.42 5.83
CA VAL A 42 -22.96 -11.01 6.27
C VAL A 42 -21.65 -10.44 6.80
N LEU A 43 -20.67 -11.28 7.15
CA LEU A 43 -19.38 -10.84 7.70
C LEU A 43 -18.61 -9.86 6.78
N PRO A 44 -18.61 -10.03 5.44
CA PRO A 44 -17.91 -9.11 4.55
C PRO A 44 -18.41 -7.67 4.54
N SER A 45 -19.66 -7.43 4.90
CA SER A 45 -20.29 -6.10 4.80
C SER A 45 -19.98 -5.15 5.97
N GLN A 46 -19.30 -5.63 7.00
CA GLN A 46 -19.02 -4.84 8.20
C GLN A 46 -17.97 -3.75 7.93
N PRO A 47 -18.30 -2.45 8.15
CA PRO A 47 -17.37 -1.35 7.89
C PRO A 47 -16.22 -1.32 8.89
N LEU A 48 -15.16 -0.62 8.51
CA LEU A 48 -14.02 -0.32 9.38
C LEU A 48 -14.46 0.38 10.68
N GLU A 49 -13.75 0.11 11.77
CA GLU A 49 -13.87 0.84 13.02
C GLU A 49 -12.78 1.91 13.16
N ASP A 50 -13.10 3.00 13.86
CA ASP A 50 -12.12 4.01 14.21
C ASP A 50 -10.97 3.41 15.05
N PRO A 51 -9.71 3.74 14.77
CA PRO A 51 -9.20 4.74 13.82
C PRO A 51 -8.66 4.14 12.50
N SER A 52 -9.16 3.00 12.05
CA SER A 52 -8.58 2.23 10.94
C SER A 52 -8.68 2.92 9.57
N GLN A 53 -9.51 3.95 9.43
CA GLN A 53 -9.59 4.80 8.23
C GLN A 53 -8.49 5.88 8.15
N SER A 54 -7.61 5.98 9.16
CA SER A 54 -6.47 6.92 9.16
C SER A 54 -5.65 6.82 7.86
N TRP A 55 -5.30 7.97 7.28
CA TRP A 55 -4.55 8.02 6.03
C TRP A 55 -3.10 7.58 6.20
N ASN A 56 -2.49 7.93 7.33
CA ASN A 56 -1.07 7.70 7.60
C ASN A 56 -0.81 6.35 8.29
N ALA A 57 -1.79 5.79 9.01
CA ALA A 57 -1.61 4.50 9.66
C ALA A 57 -1.56 3.36 8.65
N LEU A 58 -0.82 2.31 8.99
CA LEU A 58 -0.88 1.02 8.33
C LEU A 58 -2.01 0.19 8.97
N THR A 59 -3.09 -0.01 8.24
CA THR A 59 -4.26 -0.73 8.72
C THR A 59 -4.15 -2.21 8.38
N ILE A 60 -4.27 -3.04 9.40
CA ILE A 60 -4.09 -4.48 9.33
C ILE A 60 -5.44 -5.17 9.37
N GLY A 61 -5.76 -5.89 8.30
CA GLY A 61 -6.87 -6.84 8.28
C GLY A 61 -6.43 -8.24 8.68
N GLY A 62 -7.40 -9.12 8.84
CA GLY A 62 -7.17 -10.51 9.19
C GLY A 62 -7.37 -11.48 8.02
N PHE A 63 -6.47 -12.42 7.86
CA PHE A 63 -6.68 -13.65 7.10
C PHE A 63 -6.49 -14.86 8.02
N THR A 64 -6.78 -16.06 7.54
CA THR A 64 -6.56 -17.27 8.32
C THR A 64 -6.01 -18.41 7.48
N ARG A 65 -5.09 -19.18 8.07
CA ARG A 65 -4.64 -20.49 7.59
C ARG A 65 -5.26 -21.63 8.40
N LYS A 66 -6.06 -21.31 9.41
CA LYS A 66 -6.62 -22.26 10.36
C LYS A 66 -7.98 -22.77 9.87
N GLU A 67 -8.03 -24.02 9.50
CA GLU A 67 -9.21 -24.67 8.91
C GLU A 67 -9.62 -25.94 9.65
N GLN A 68 -8.67 -26.63 10.31
CA GLN A 68 -8.94 -27.93 10.91
C GLN A 68 -9.84 -27.81 12.14
N PRO A 69 -11.00 -28.52 12.15
CA PRO A 69 -11.82 -28.64 13.33
C PRO A 69 -11.11 -29.48 14.40
N PRO A 70 -11.44 -29.28 15.69
CA PRO A 70 -10.96 -30.19 16.74
C PRO A 70 -11.47 -31.60 16.51
N ALA A 71 -10.60 -32.61 16.68
CA ALA A 71 -11.00 -34.01 16.64
C ALA A 71 -11.55 -34.46 18.00
N PRO A 72 -12.42 -35.44 18.06
CA PRO A 72 -13.54 -35.89 17.23
C PRO A 72 -14.92 -35.42 17.74
N PRO A 73 -15.98 -35.75 17.12
CA PRO A 73 -16.46 -35.45 15.79
C PRO A 73 -17.09 -34.06 15.77
N PRO A 74 -16.83 -33.29 14.77
CA PRO A 74 -17.30 -31.92 14.81
C PRO A 74 -18.73 -31.84 14.31
N VAL A 75 -19.57 -31.36 15.19
CA VAL A 75 -20.78 -30.63 14.82
C VAL A 75 -20.38 -29.23 14.29
N LEU A 76 -19.10 -28.84 14.47
CA LEU A 76 -18.56 -27.53 14.10
C LEU A 76 -17.62 -27.64 12.90
N GLN A 77 -17.73 -26.70 11.96
CA GLN A 77 -16.85 -26.53 10.81
C GLN A 77 -16.13 -25.18 10.88
N ALA A 78 -14.97 -25.08 10.22
CA ALA A 78 -14.34 -23.79 10.04
C ALA A 78 -15.28 -22.85 9.26
N ALA A 79 -15.49 -21.64 9.75
CA ALA A 79 -16.41 -20.67 9.15
C ALA A 79 -15.95 -20.23 7.74
N VAL A 80 -14.64 -20.19 7.50
CA VAL A 80 -14.07 -19.95 6.18
C VAL A 80 -12.92 -20.92 5.91
N PRO A 81 -12.66 -21.26 4.64
CA PRO A 81 -11.50 -22.08 4.27
C PRO A 81 -10.18 -21.37 4.58
N ALA A 82 -9.10 -22.16 4.68
CA ALA A 82 -7.75 -21.62 4.80
C ALA A 82 -7.39 -20.68 3.64
N ASN A 83 -6.56 -19.70 3.91
CA ASN A 83 -6.11 -18.65 2.99
C ASN A 83 -7.22 -17.72 2.50
N HIS A 84 -8.32 -17.61 3.25
CA HIS A 84 -9.35 -16.59 3.06
C HIS A 84 -9.27 -15.50 4.12
N ARG A 85 -10.07 -14.45 3.94
CA ARG A 85 -10.23 -13.41 4.96
C ARG A 85 -10.76 -14.04 6.24
N SER A 86 -10.15 -13.70 7.36
CA SER A 86 -10.64 -14.12 8.67
C SER A 86 -12.04 -13.54 8.93
N PRO A 87 -12.97 -14.33 9.48
CA PRO A 87 -14.31 -13.87 9.81
C PRO A 87 -14.33 -12.71 10.81
N PHE A 88 -13.25 -12.53 11.56
CA PHE A 88 -13.10 -11.39 12.47
C PHE A 88 -12.84 -10.06 11.76
N SER A 89 -12.28 -10.09 10.54
CA SER A 89 -11.79 -8.88 9.88
C SER A 89 -12.93 -8.04 9.30
N ARG A 90 -12.86 -6.74 9.52
CA ARG A 90 -13.68 -5.74 8.83
C ARG A 90 -12.98 -5.26 7.55
N GLY A 91 -13.70 -4.54 6.69
CA GLY A 91 -13.19 -4.04 5.41
C GLY A 91 -13.76 -2.68 5.03
N SER A 92 -13.31 -2.13 3.92
CA SER A 92 -13.71 -0.80 3.44
C SER A 92 -14.66 -0.83 2.23
N GLN A 93 -15.32 -1.96 1.97
CA GLN A 93 -16.19 -2.13 0.79
C GLN A 93 -17.38 -1.15 0.78
N SER A 94 -17.86 -0.73 1.94
CA SER A 94 -18.97 0.23 2.10
C SER A 94 -18.54 1.70 1.93
N LEU A 95 -17.24 1.97 1.82
CA LEU A 95 -16.74 3.33 1.67
C LEU A 95 -16.70 3.74 0.18
N PRO A 96 -16.87 5.06 -0.13
CA PRO A 96 -16.80 5.56 -1.50
C PRO A 96 -15.45 5.23 -2.17
N ASP A 97 -15.48 4.73 -3.41
CA ASP A 97 -14.31 4.19 -4.10
C ASP A 97 -13.23 5.23 -4.42
N ASP A 98 -13.63 6.43 -4.82
CA ASP A 98 -12.71 7.41 -5.41
C ASP A 98 -12.12 8.38 -4.38
N LEU A 99 -12.65 8.44 -3.16
CA LEU A 99 -12.32 9.47 -2.17
C LEU A 99 -11.75 8.93 -0.86
N THR A 100 -11.75 7.62 -0.68
CA THR A 100 -11.25 6.98 0.55
C THR A 100 -10.05 6.09 0.28
N PRO A 101 -9.06 6.05 1.20
CA PRO A 101 -7.92 5.15 1.07
C PRO A 101 -8.36 3.68 0.96
N ILE A 102 -7.57 2.87 0.30
CA ILE A 102 -7.74 1.41 0.32
C ILE A 102 -7.35 0.92 1.70
N LYS A 103 -8.30 0.29 2.40
CA LYS A 103 -8.13 -0.29 3.72
C LYS A 103 -8.85 -1.64 3.81
N PRO A 104 -8.24 -2.65 4.48
CA PRO A 104 -6.87 -2.64 5.04
C PRO A 104 -5.81 -2.52 3.94
N GLU A 105 -4.58 -2.14 4.31
CA GLU A 105 -3.47 -2.22 3.35
C GLU A 105 -2.96 -3.65 3.23
N VAL A 106 -2.85 -4.39 4.32
CA VAL A 106 -2.30 -5.76 4.34
C VAL A 106 -3.04 -6.65 5.34
N LEU A 107 -2.82 -7.96 5.22
CA LEU A 107 -3.44 -8.98 6.07
C LEU A 107 -2.39 -9.75 6.86
N PHE A 108 -2.71 -10.08 8.11
CA PHE A 108 -1.96 -11.02 8.92
C PHE A 108 -2.89 -12.07 9.53
N GLU A 109 -2.33 -13.17 10.05
CA GLU A 109 -3.10 -14.24 10.67
C GLU A 109 -3.92 -13.72 11.86
N ALA A 110 -5.23 -13.93 11.81
CA ALA A 110 -6.18 -13.46 12.83
C ALA A 110 -6.98 -14.62 13.47
N GLY A 111 -6.71 -15.85 13.05
CA GLY A 111 -7.53 -16.99 13.42
C GLY A 111 -8.83 -17.07 12.62
N ASN A 112 -9.62 -18.10 12.92
CA ASN A 112 -10.89 -18.40 12.28
C ASN A 112 -12.00 -18.44 13.32
N MET A 113 -13.24 -18.52 12.88
CA MET A 113 -14.40 -18.91 13.66
C MET A 113 -14.80 -20.35 13.33
N MET A 114 -15.58 -20.94 14.18
CA MET A 114 -16.28 -22.20 13.91
C MET A 114 -17.75 -21.90 13.68
N SER A 115 -18.34 -22.60 12.73
CA SER A 115 -19.75 -22.52 12.39
C SER A 115 -20.43 -23.85 12.74
N ASP A 116 -21.62 -23.79 13.32
CA ASP A 116 -22.49 -24.96 13.54
C ASP A 116 -23.38 -25.24 12.31
N ALA A 117 -24.20 -26.28 12.42
CA ALA A 117 -25.11 -26.69 11.35
C ALA A 117 -26.20 -25.65 11.02
N THR A 118 -26.42 -24.64 11.90
CA THR A 118 -27.37 -23.54 11.67
C THR A 118 -26.71 -22.35 10.97
N GLY A 119 -25.38 -22.38 10.80
CA GLY A 119 -24.62 -21.28 10.25
C GLY A 119 -24.21 -20.22 11.29
N PHE A 120 -24.51 -20.46 12.58
CA PHE A 120 -24.06 -19.59 13.65
C PHE A 120 -22.55 -19.72 13.84
N CYS A 121 -21.84 -18.58 13.81
CA CYS A 121 -20.38 -18.50 13.92
C CYS A 121 -19.93 -18.03 15.29
N GLY A 122 -18.97 -18.73 15.88
CA GLY A 122 -18.34 -18.38 17.14
C GLY A 122 -16.84 -18.59 17.15
N TRP A 123 -16.17 -17.95 18.08
CA TRP A 123 -14.74 -18.21 18.28
C TRP A 123 -14.49 -19.60 18.88
N HIS A 124 -13.34 -20.18 18.57
CA HIS A 124 -12.92 -21.45 19.13
C HIS A 124 -11.38 -21.50 19.27
N SER A 125 -10.89 -22.07 20.38
CA SER A 125 -9.44 -22.13 20.67
C SER A 125 -8.64 -22.89 19.61
N ALA A 126 -9.20 -23.96 19.03
CA ALA A 126 -8.54 -24.76 18.02
C ALA A 126 -8.19 -24.02 16.72
N VAL A 127 -8.90 -22.95 16.41
CA VAL A 127 -8.68 -22.08 15.25
C VAL A 127 -8.21 -20.66 15.62
N SER A 128 -7.69 -20.51 16.83
CA SER A 128 -7.07 -19.30 17.36
C SER A 128 -5.54 -19.38 17.28
N LEU A 129 -4.85 -18.26 17.41
CA LEU A 129 -3.42 -18.21 17.69
C LEU A 129 -3.19 -18.45 19.19
N LEU A 130 -1.93 -18.56 19.59
CA LEU A 130 -1.52 -18.61 20.99
C LEU A 130 -0.74 -17.35 21.34
N SER A 131 -0.97 -16.86 22.55
CA SER A 131 -0.22 -15.77 23.16
C SER A 131 0.16 -16.13 24.59
N ALA A 132 1.03 -15.35 25.21
CA ALA A 132 1.35 -15.49 26.62
C ALA A 132 0.11 -15.13 27.48
N GLY A 133 -0.15 -15.96 28.48
CA GLY A 133 -1.17 -15.71 29.48
C GLY A 133 -0.69 -14.68 30.53
N SER A 134 -1.62 -14.04 31.20
CA SER A 134 -1.34 -13.10 32.29
C SER A 134 -0.85 -13.81 33.57
N ASP A 135 -1.25 -15.05 33.75
CA ASP A 135 -0.77 -15.93 34.82
C ASP A 135 0.07 -17.06 34.21
N VAL A 136 1.39 -16.81 34.16
CA VAL A 136 2.35 -17.75 33.56
C VAL A 136 2.42 -19.09 34.31
N ALA A 137 2.07 -19.11 35.59
CA ALA A 137 2.11 -20.33 36.40
C ALA A 137 0.85 -21.21 36.20
N ALA A 138 -0.32 -20.61 36.08
CA ALA A 138 -1.56 -21.33 35.92
C ALA A 138 -1.95 -21.56 34.46
N GLU A 139 -1.77 -20.55 33.59
CA GLU A 139 -2.13 -20.59 32.18
C GLU A 139 -1.08 -19.87 31.33
N PRO A 140 0.07 -20.51 31.05
CA PRO A 140 1.19 -19.88 30.37
C PRO A 140 0.87 -19.46 28.92
N LEU A 141 -0.06 -20.16 28.29
CA LEU A 141 -0.50 -19.87 26.92
C LEU A 141 -2.01 -19.78 26.86
N VAL A 142 -2.51 -18.71 26.23
CA VAL A 142 -3.94 -18.45 26.06
C VAL A 142 -4.29 -18.31 24.58
N PRO A 143 -5.51 -18.66 24.16
CA PRO A 143 -5.99 -18.39 22.80
C PRO A 143 -6.03 -16.89 22.54
N PHE A 144 -5.39 -16.48 21.43
CA PHE A 144 -5.37 -15.09 20.97
C PHE A 144 -5.86 -15.02 19.53
N ARG A 145 -6.71 -14.07 19.20
CA ARG A 145 -7.47 -14.05 17.93
C ARG A 145 -7.85 -12.66 17.50
N ALA A 146 -8.54 -12.60 16.38
CA ALA A 146 -9.13 -11.42 15.78
C ALA A 146 -8.07 -10.45 15.24
N THR A 147 -8.48 -9.27 14.80
CA THR A 147 -7.55 -8.31 14.16
C THR A 147 -6.52 -7.74 15.12
N SER A 148 -6.75 -7.85 16.45
CA SER A 148 -5.72 -7.57 17.47
C SER A 148 -4.54 -8.55 17.39
N ALA A 149 -4.81 -9.84 17.14
CA ALA A 149 -3.75 -10.82 16.90
C ALA A 149 -2.98 -10.53 15.61
N ALA A 150 -3.69 -10.15 14.55
CA ALA A 150 -3.09 -9.73 13.29
C ALA A 150 -2.16 -8.53 13.47
N VAL A 151 -2.55 -7.53 14.28
CA VAL A 151 -1.69 -6.37 14.62
C VAL A 151 -0.46 -6.79 15.41
N GLY A 152 -0.58 -7.72 16.35
CA GLY A 152 0.56 -8.29 17.07
C GLY A 152 1.56 -8.96 16.11
N MET A 153 1.08 -9.73 15.14
CA MET A 153 1.91 -10.34 14.10
C MET A 153 2.55 -9.29 13.19
N ALA A 154 1.81 -8.24 12.82
CA ALA A 154 2.33 -7.12 12.05
C ALA A 154 3.41 -6.34 12.81
N GLY A 155 3.23 -6.13 14.12
CA GLY A 155 4.25 -5.51 14.98
C GLY A 155 5.56 -6.30 15.00
N ASN A 156 5.49 -7.63 15.11
CA ASN A 156 6.67 -8.50 15.00
C ASN A 156 7.34 -8.38 13.61
N PHE A 157 6.54 -8.41 12.54
CA PHE A 157 7.03 -8.26 11.17
C PHE A 157 7.79 -6.94 10.98
N ILE A 158 7.19 -5.82 11.38
CA ILE A 158 7.77 -4.48 11.23
C ILE A 158 9.01 -4.33 12.13
N GLY A 159 8.98 -4.86 13.36
CA GLY A 159 10.14 -4.86 14.26
C GLY A 159 11.33 -5.63 13.66
N ARG A 160 11.10 -6.78 13.03
CA ARG A 160 12.14 -7.55 12.31
C ARG A 160 12.66 -6.79 11.09
N LEU A 161 11.76 -6.17 10.31
CA LEU A 161 12.14 -5.34 9.15
C LEU A 161 13.00 -4.15 9.60
N GLN A 162 12.60 -3.45 10.65
CA GLN A 162 13.35 -2.32 11.21
C GLN A 162 14.71 -2.76 11.76
N ALA A 163 14.78 -3.89 12.44
CA ALA A 163 16.06 -4.44 12.94
C ALA A 163 17.03 -4.81 11.81
N ALA A 164 16.50 -5.34 10.69
CA ALA A 164 17.31 -5.66 9.52
C ALA A 164 17.71 -4.44 8.69
N ARG A 165 16.88 -3.40 8.66
CA ARG A 165 17.08 -2.17 7.87
C ARG A 165 16.81 -0.92 8.72
N PRO A 166 17.64 -0.64 9.73
CA PRO A 166 17.48 0.50 10.64
C PRO A 166 17.72 1.85 9.97
N ASP A 167 18.35 1.87 8.81
CA ASP A 167 18.66 3.03 7.97
C ASP A 167 17.42 3.59 7.24
N LEU A 168 16.33 2.81 7.19
CA LEU A 168 15.15 3.18 6.42
C LEU A 168 14.14 4.01 7.24
N TRP A 169 13.45 4.90 6.55
CA TRP A 169 12.43 5.76 7.14
C TRP A 169 11.12 5.00 7.45
N ALA A 170 10.28 5.58 8.29
CA ALA A 170 8.96 5.02 8.62
C ALA A 170 8.09 4.86 7.36
N GLU A 171 8.17 5.81 6.42
CA GLU A 171 7.53 5.75 5.11
C GLU A 171 7.98 4.54 4.30
N THR A 172 9.27 4.21 4.38
CA THR A 172 9.87 3.09 3.66
C THR A 172 9.49 1.74 4.27
N HIS A 173 9.50 1.63 5.60
CA HIS A 173 9.01 0.42 6.28
C HIS A 173 7.55 0.14 5.94
N ARG A 174 6.70 1.18 5.87
CA ARG A 174 5.31 1.04 5.42
C ARG A 174 5.23 0.59 3.96
N ALA A 175 6.02 1.20 3.08
CA ALA A 175 6.05 0.83 1.66
C ALA A 175 6.52 -0.61 1.45
N LEU A 176 7.61 -1.05 2.08
CA LEU A 176 8.15 -2.41 1.97
C LEU A 176 7.17 -3.46 2.51
N THR A 177 6.47 -3.14 3.61
CA THR A 177 5.43 -4.04 4.15
C THR A 177 4.33 -4.27 3.12
N VAL A 178 3.86 -3.23 2.44
CA VAL A 178 2.83 -3.34 1.42
C VAL A 178 3.37 -3.93 0.12
N ASP A 179 4.58 -3.56 -0.28
CA ASP A 179 5.19 -4.06 -1.51
C ASP A 179 5.46 -5.57 -1.46
N SER A 180 5.94 -6.08 -0.31
CA SER A 180 6.19 -7.51 -0.12
C SER A 180 4.92 -8.37 -0.13
N ALA A 181 3.75 -7.77 0.08
CA ALA A 181 2.49 -8.50 0.21
C ALA A 181 2.04 -9.15 -1.10
N ARG A 182 1.48 -10.36 -0.98
CA ARG A 182 0.92 -11.13 -2.10
C ARG A 182 -0.43 -11.72 -1.70
N TRP A 183 -1.34 -11.80 -2.67
CA TRP A 183 -2.63 -12.46 -2.45
C TRP A 183 -2.48 -13.96 -2.47
N PRO A 184 -3.07 -14.70 -1.51
CA PRO A 184 -3.20 -16.14 -1.57
C PRO A 184 -3.93 -16.61 -2.84
N GLU A 185 -3.62 -17.82 -3.31
CA GLU A 185 -4.16 -18.36 -4.56
C GLU A 185 -5.71 -18.39 -4.63
N PRO A 186 -6.45 -18.72 -3.56
CA PRO A 186 -7.92 -18.69 -3.62
C PRO A 186 -8.46 -17.27 -3.94
N ILE A 187 -7.82 -16.22 -3.40
CA ILE A 187 -8.19 -14.82 -3.66
C ILE A 187 -7.88 -14.46 -5.11
N LYS A 188 -6.69 -14.81 -5.62
CA LYS A 188 -6.33 -14.57 -7.03
C LYS A 188 -7.33 -15.23 -7.97
N LYS A 189 -7.68 -16.49 -7.74
CA LYS A 189 -8.65 -17.24 -8.58
C LYS A 189 -10.03 -16.58 -8.59
N ARG A 190 -10.46 -16.01 -7.46
CA ARG A 190 -11.78 -15.36 -7.34
C ARG A 190 -11.83 -14.01 -8.04
N PHE A 191 -10.78 -13.21 -7.95
CA PHE A 191 -10.81 -11.78 -8.32
C PHE A 191 -9.91 -11.40 -9.49
N ILE A 192 -8.92 -12.23 -9.82
CA ILE A 192 -7.93 -11.93 -10.85
C ILE A 192 -8.03 -12.95 -11.98
N GLY A 193 -8.19 -12.45 -13.20
CA GLY A 193 -8.19 -13.30 -14.39
C GLY A 193 -6.79 -13.85 -14.72
N THR A 194 -6.75 -14.87 -15.60
CA THR A 194 -5.52 -15.56 -16.03
C THR A 194 -4.83 -14.93 -17.25
N GLY A 195 -5.33 -13.78 -17.75
CA GLY A 195 -4.77 -13.11 -18.94
C GLY A 195 -3.37 -12.52 -18.74
N ALA A 196 -2.67 -12.24 -19.84
CA ALA A 196 -1.36 -11.59 -19.83
C ALA A 196 -1.39 -10.19 -19.21
N HIS A 197 -2.52 -9.49 -19.34
CA HIS A 197 -2.75 -8.17 -18.73
C HIS A 197 -3.97 -8.23 -17.80
N TRP A 198 -4.07 -7.29 -16.86
CA TRP A 198 -5.19 -7.24 -15.90
C TRP A 198 -6.58 -7.10 -16.56
N LYS A 199 -6.64 -6.59 -17.79
CA LYS A 199 -7.88 -6.28 -18.52
C LYS A 199 -8.16 -7.17 -19.71
N THR A 200 -7.36 -8.21 -19.95
CA THR A 200 -7.54 -9.13 -21.09
C THR A 200 -8.08 -10.48 -20.68
N GLY A 201 -8.84 -11.14 -21.57
CA GLY A 201 -9.45 -12.43 -21.32
C GLY A 201 -10.67 -12.35 -20.40
N LYS A 202 -10.88 -13.37 -19.57
CA LYS A 202 -11.90 -13.39 -18.50
C LYS A 202 -11.40 -12.57 -17.27
N ALA A 203 -10.86 -11.39 -17.52
CA ALA A 203 -10.35 -10.53 -16.46
C ALA A 203 -11.49 -10.04 -15.57
N ALA A 204 -11.22 -9.92 -14.27
CA ALA A 204 -12.15 -9.31 -13.35
C ALA A 204 -12.44 -7.85 -13.73
N THR A 205 -13.68 -7.42 -13.59
CA THR A 205 -14.06 -6.02 -13.80
C THR A 205 -13.31 -5.09 -12.84
N LYS A 206 -13.23 -3.79 -13.16
CA LYS A 206 -12.64 -2.78 -12.26
C LYS A 206 -13.29 -2.83 -10.87
N GLY A 207 -14.62 -2.93 -10.80
CA GLY A 207 -15.35 -3.04 -9.54
C GLY A 207 -14.94 -4.25 -8.71
N LYS A 208 -14.79 -5.44 -9.32
CA LYS A 208 -14.30 -6.63 -8.60
C LYS A 208 -12.88 -6.48 -8.09
N ARG A 209 -11.99 -5.80 -8.83
CA ARG A 209 -10.63 -5.53 -8.34
C ARG A 209 -10.62 -4.55 -7.18
N GLN A 210 -11.47 -3.52 -7.22
CA GLN A 210 -11.66 -2.61 -6.09
C GLN A 210 -12.26 -3.32 -4.88
N GLU A 211 -13.26 -4.17 -5.08
CA GLU A 211 -13.83 -5.04 -4.03
C GLU A 211 -12.74 -5.87 -3.36
N MET A 212 -11.89 -6.54 -4.15
CA MET A 212 -10.76 -7.33 -3.65
C MET A 212 -9.84 -6.48 -2.77
N LEU A 213 -9.44 -5.31 -3.23
CA LEU A 213 -8.52 -4.45 -2.49
C LEU A 213 -9.13 -3.91 -1.20
N ARG A 214 -10.43 -3.58 -1.20
CA ARG A 214 -11.12 -3.11 -0.01
C ARG A 214 -11.44 -4.21 1.00
N GLU A 215 -11.38 -5.45 0.57
CA GLU A 215 -11.55 -6.63 1.42
C GLU A 215 -10.21 -7.21 1.91
N PHE A 216 -9.22 -7.30 1.02
CA PHE A 216 -7.97 -8.02 1.26
C PHE A 216 -6.72 -7.15 1.22
N GLY A 217 -6.87 -5.86 0.96
CA GLY A 217 -5.72 -4.99 0.74
C GLY A 217 -4.82 -5.54 -0.37
N TYR A 218 -3.53 -5.36 -0.18
CA TYR A 218 -2.51 -5.89 -1.10
C TYR A 218 -2.08 -7.33 -0.78
N GLY A 219 -2.75 -7.98 0.19
CA GLY A 219 -2.53 -9.37 0.57
C GLY A 219 -1.70 -9.54 1.83
N VAL A 220 -1.00 -10.67 1.94
CA VAL A 220 -0.20 -11.07 3.10
C VAL A 220 1.26 -10.72 2.86
N PRO A 221 1.89 -9.90 3.72
CA PRO A 221 3.31 -9.55 3.63
C PRO A 221 4.23 -10.76 3.83
N ASP A 222 5.37 -10.71 3.16
CA ASP A 222 6.44 -11.68 3.25
C ASP A 222 7.72 -11.01 3.76
N ILE A 223 8.29 -11.48 4.86
CA ILE A 223 9.42 -10.82 5.51
C ILE A 223 10.71 -10.97 4.71
N GLU A 224 10.92 -12.09 4.05
CA GLU A 224 12.10 -12.32 3.22
C GLU A 224 12.12 -11.35 2.03
N ARG A 225 10.97 -11.15 1.40
CA ARG A 225 10.81 -10.17 0.32
C ARG A 225 10.96 -8.73 0.79
N ALA A 226 10.50 -8.42 2.01
CA ALA A 226 10.61 -7.08 2.56
C ALA A 226 12.06 -6.71 2.94
N ILE A 227 12.85 -7.67 3.41
CA ILE A 227 14.24 -7.47 3.86
C ILE A 227 15.21 -7.65 2.69
N LEU A 228 15.02 -8.72 1.94
CA LEU A 228 15.91 -9.17 0.88
C LEU A 228 15.11 -9.30 -0.40
N SER A 229 15.64 -8.81 -1.51
CA SER A 229 15.12 -9.24 -2.80
C SER A 229 15.33 -10.75 -2.93
N ALA A 230 14.23 -11.50 -3.02
CA ALA A 230 14.33 -12.94 -3.29
C ALA A 230 14.95 -13.15 -4.68
N ARG A 231 15.54 -14.32 -4.96
CA ARG A 231 16.26 -14.61 -6.23
C ARG A 231 15.48 -14.26 -7.50
N ASN A 232 14.15 -14.32 -7.44
CA ASN A 232 13.25 -14.01 -8.57
C ASN A 232 12.52 -12.66 -8.43
N ASP A 233 12.79 -11.91 -7.36
CA ASP A 233 12.19 -10.60 -7.09
C ASP A 233 13.31 -9.58 -6.89
N ALA A 234 13.33 -8.53 -7.68
CA ALA A 234 14.23 -7.40 -7.49
C ALA A 234 13.45 -6.21 -6.94
N THR A 235 13.97 -5.59 -5.89
CA THR A 235 13.33 -4.44 -5.24
C THR A 235 14.25 -3.22 -5.27
N LEU A 236 13.75 -2.14 -5.84
CA LEU A 236 14.37 -0.81 -5.83
C LEU A 236 13.73 0.01 -4.72
N VAL A 237 14.55 0.72 -3.95
CA VAL A 237 14.08 1.59 -2.86
C VAL A 237 14.67 2.98 -3.04
N ALA A 238 13.82 3.99 -3.07
CA ALA A 238 14.23 5.39 -3.04
C ALA A 238 13.56 6.11 -1.87
N GLN A 239 14.35 6.89 -1.13
CA GLN A 239 13.88 7.81 -0.11
C GLN A 239 14.19 9.22 -0.59
N GLY A 240 13.20 10.11 -0.62
CA GLY A 240 13.37 11.45 -1.16
C GLY A 240 12.63 12.51 -0.36
N GLU A 241 13.21 13.71 -0.38
CA GLU A 241 12.53 14.92 0.09
C GLU A 241 12.14 15.74 -1.14
N ILE A 242 10.91 16.19 -1.19
CA ILE A 242 10.36 17.00 -2.27
C ILE A 242 9.77 18.29 -1.69
N GLN A 243 10.01 19.42 -2.32
CA GLN A 243 9.29 20.65 -2.05
C GLN A 243 8.10 20.73 -3.03
N PRO A 244 6.88 20.32 -2.61
CA PRO A 244 5.77 20.16 -3.55
C PRO A 244 5.27 21.48 -4.12
N TYR A 245 5.41 22.59 -3.37
CA TYR A 245 4.87 23.88 -3.75
C TYR A 245 5.87 25.01 -3.53
N ALA A 246 5.64 26.12 -4.22
CA ALA A 246 6.34 27.37 -4.05
C ALA A 246 5.36 28.55 -4.12
N ILE A 247 5.81 29.74 -3.74
CA ILE A 247 5.05 30.97 -3.97
C ILE A 247 5.22 31.36 -5.44
N GLY A 248 4.12 31.58 -6.12
CA GLY A 248 4.12 32.05 -7.51
C GLY A 248 4.68 33.45 -7.68
N SER A 249 4.89 33.86 -8.91
CA SER A 249 5.44 35.18 -9.26
C SER A 249 4.59 36.38 -8.79
N ASP A 250 3.31 36.12 -8.47
CA ASP A 250 2.38 37.12 -7.90
C ASP A 250 2.60 37.35 -6.39
N GLY A 251 3.47 36.57 -5.75
CA GLY A 251 3.74 36.58 -4.32
C GLY A 251 2.59 36.16 -3.41
N ARG A 252 1.50 35.61 -3.97
CA ARG A 252 0.23 35.35 -3.26
C ARG A 252 -0.32 33.96 -3.46
N THR A 253 -0.11 33.35 -4.62
CA THR A 253 -0.63 32.01 -4.96
C THR A 253 0.42 30.95 -4.77
N GLY A 254 0.01 29.79 -4.21
CA GLY A 254 0.84 28.60 -4.22
C GLY A 254 0.82 27.94 -5.60
N VAL A 255 1.99 27.65 -6.13
CA VAL A 255 2.18 26.93 -7.40
C VAL A 255 2.87 25.60 -7.14
N PHE A 256 2.75 24.65 -8.06
CA PHE A 256 3.55 23.43 -8.03
C PHE A 256 5.02 23.74 -8.28
N ASN A 257 5.92 22.97 -7.66
CA ASN A 257 7.34 23.25 -7.68
C ASN A 257 8.17 22.08 -8.21
N GLU A 258 8.48 21.09 -7.40
CA GLU A 258 9.41 20.01 -7.75
C GLU A 258 8.68 18.78 -8.29
N MET A 259 9.34 18.11 -9.24
CA MET A 259 9.01 16.77 -9.71
C MET A 259 10.29 15.95 -9.73
N HIS A 260 10.24 14.74 -9.23
CA HIS A 260 11.39 13.84 -9.23
C HIS A 260 11.24 12.78 -10.30
N PHE A 261 12.28 12.60 -11.09
CA PHE A 261 12.37 11.58 -12.13
C PHE A 261 13.45 10.57 -11.75
N TYR A 262 13.11 9.30 -11.86
CA TYR A 262 14.00 8.19 -11.58
C TYR A 262 14.16 7.37 -12.84
N ASP A 263 15.40 7.16 -13.27
CA ASP A 263 15.71 6.14 -14.25
C ASP A 263 15.65 4.77 -13.57
N LEU A 264 14.97 3.84 -14.20
CA LEU A 264 14.80 2.50 -13.69
C LEU A 264 15.89 1.60 -14.30
N PRO A 265 16.83 1.10 -13.48
CA PRO A 265 17.93 0.28 -13.95
C PRO A 265 17.44 -1.16 -14.24
N TRP A 266 16.56 -1.29 -15.21
CA TRP A 266 16.08 -2.61 -15.60
C TRP A 266 17.21 -3.46 -16.20
N PRO A 267 17.30 -4.75 -15.84
CA PRO A 267 18.17 -5.68 -16.53
C PRO A 267 17.58 -5.98 -17.91
N LYS A 268 17.72 -5.03 -18.84
CA LYS A 268 17.10 -5.10 -20.18
C LYS A 268 17.40 -6.43 -20.87
N ALA A 269 18.67 -6.87 -20.82
CA ALA A 269 19.08 -8.13 -21.44
C ALA A 269 18.39 -9.36 -20.81
N ALA A 270 18.16 -9.38 -19.50
CA ALA A 270 17.44 -10.46 -18.83
C ALA A 270 15.94 -10.42 -19.17
N LEU A 271 15.34 -9.23 -19.18
CA LEU A 271 13.93 -9.05 -19.56
C LEU A 271 13.69 -9.39 -21.04
N GLU A 272 14.62 -9.07 -21.93
CA GLU A 272 14.56 -9.43 -23.34
C GLU A 272 14.68 -10.94 -23.55
N LYS A 273 15.53 -11.65 -22.79
CA LYS A 273 15.63 -13.12 -22.82
C LYS A 273 14.35 -13.82 -22.33
N LEU A 274 13.59 -13.17 -21.43
CA LEU A 274 12.29 -13.65 -20.99
C LEU A 274 11.18 -13.49 -22.03
N GLU A 275 11.41 -12.70 -23.05
CA GLU A 275 10.51 -12.47 -24.20
C GLU A 275 9.04 -12.27 -23.80
N ASN A 276 8.23 -13.31 -23.98
CA ASN A 276 6.79 -13.31 -23.77
C ASN A 276 6.37 -13.76 -22.36
N GLU A 277 7.31 -14.07 -21.48
CA GLU A 277 6.99 -14.43 -20.10
C GLU A 277 6.26 -13.28 -19.39
N ILE A 278 5.28 -13.62 -18.57
CA ILE A 278 4.49 -12.63 -17.84
C ILE A 278 5.22 -12.23 -16.57
N VAL A 279 5.52 -10.95 -16.49
CA VAL A 279 6.12 -10.33 -15.31
C VAL A 279 5.12 -9.39 -14.63
N THR A 280 5.28 -9.23 -13.34
CA THR A 280 4.52 -8.25 -12.56
C THR A 280 5.50 -7.28 -11.92
N MET A 281 5.30 -5.99 -12.16
CA MET A 281 5.97 -4.92 -11.43
C MET A 281 4.97 -4.32 -10.45
N LYS A 282 5.41 -4.10 -9.22
CA LYS A 282 4.62 -3.43 -8.18
C LYS A 282 5.31 -2.11 -7.83
N VAL A 283 4.55 -1.05 -7.80
CA VAL A 283 5.03 0.30 -7.46
C VAL A 283 4.29 0.76 -6.22
N THR A 284 5.03 1.08 -5.16
CA THR A 284 4.47 1.53 -3.87
C THR A 284 5.09 2.85 -3.48
N LEU A 285 4.28 3.91 -3.47
CA LEU A 285 4.63 5.26 -3.02
C LEU A 285 4.00 5.51 -1.66
N SER A 286 4.81 5.85 -0.66
CA SER A 286 4.38 6.08 0.72
C SER A 286 4.92 7.40 1.25
N TYR A 287 4.05 8.19 1.88
CA TYR A 287 4.39 9.45 2.51
C TYR A 287 3.39 9.75 3.63
N PHE A 288 3.71 10.65 4.56
CA PHE A 288 2.79 11.02 5.63
C PHE A 288 2.31 12.45 5.47
N VAL A 289 1.00 12.63 5.41
CA VAL A 289 0.36 13.94 5.29
C VAL A 289 0.04 14.51 6.67
N GLU A 290 0.24 15.82 6.82
CA GLU A 290 -0.27 16.56 7.95
C GLU A 290 -1.75 16.89 7.68
N PRO A 291 -2.68 16.44 8.52
CA PRO A 291 -4.09 16.67 8.30
C PRO A 291 -4.52 18.09 8.67
N ASN A 292 -5.33 18.71 7.83
CA ASN A 292 -6.11 19.86 8.24
C ASN A 292 -7.39 19.36 8.92
N LEU A 293 -7.54 19.62 10.22
CA LEU A 293 -8.68 19.15 11.00
C LEU A 293 -10.03 19.75 10.56
N ALA A 294 -9.99 20.93 9.91
CA ALA A 294 -11.17 21.53 9.29
C ALA A 294 -11.45 20.98 7.87
N GLY A 295 -10.53 20.20 7.34
CA GLY A 295 -10.63 19.60 6.00
C GLY A 295 -11.67 18.48 5.91
N LYS A 296 -12.14 18.24 4.69
CA LYS A 296 -13.19 17.24 4.41
C LYS A 296 -12.57 16.02 3.70
N ALA A 297 -11.94 15.13 4.46
CA ALA A 297 -11.21 13.98 3.93
C ALA A 297 -12.05 13.14 2.93
N ALA A 298 -13.32 12.89 3.25
CA ALA A 298 -14.21 12.01 2.48
C ALA A 298 -14.82 12.64 1.23
N THR A 299 -14.84 13.98 1.13
CA THR A 299 -15.49 14.67 0.00
C THR A 299 -14.56 15.60 -0.77
N ARG A 300 -13.54 16.14 -0.08
CA ARG A 300 -12.54 17.03 -0.64
C ARG A 300 -11.16 16.72 -0.06
N PRO A 301 -10.52 15.63 -0.53
CA PRO A 301 -9.23 15.15 -0.02
C PRO A 301 -8.12 16.22 -0.06
N ASP A 302 -8.16 17.10 -1.06
CA ASP A 302 -7.25 18.25 -1.23
C ASP A 302 -7.29 19.24 -0.05
N THR A 303 -8.41 19.34 0.64
CA THR A 303 -8.56 20.20 1.82
C THR A 303 -8.10 19.54 3.12
N TYR A 304 -7.99 18.23 3.15
CA TYR A 304 -7.55 17.47 4.32
C TYR A 304 -6.04 17.28 4.36
N ARG A 305 -5.43 16.80 3.26
CA ARG A 305 -3.99 16.53 3.17
C ARG A 305 -3.19 17.81 3.02
N SER A 306 -2.02 17.87 3.67
CA SER A 306 -1.06 18.97 3.50
C SER A 306 -0.55 19.05 2.06
N PHE A 307 -0.18 17.91 1.49
CA PHE A 307 0.24 17.70 0.11
C PHE A 307 -0.22 16.31 -0.33
N GLY A 308 -0.18 16.05 -1.61
CA GLY A 308 -0.35 14.72 -2.16
C GLY A 308 0.72 14.46 -3.20
N LEU A 309 1.13 13.20 -3.34
CA LEU A 309 2.06 12.76 -4.37
C LEU A 309 1.40 11.71 -5.24
N ARG A 310 1.81 11.67 -6.50
CA ARG A 310 1.46 10.62 -7.45
C ARG A 310 2.71 10.12 -8.15
N PHE A 311 2.63 8.96 -8.75
CA PHE A 311 3.64 8.46 -9.66
C PHE A 311 3.03 8.18 -11.03
N ASP A 312 3.88 8.26 -12.06
CA ASP A 312 3.55 7.80 -13.39
C ASP A 312 4.81 7.28 -14.06
N MET A 313 4.66 6.33 -14.97
CA MET A 313 5.76 5.65 -15.64
C MET A 313 5.88 6.11 -17.08
N LYS A 314 7.11 6.21 -17.56
CA LYS A 314 7.39 6.53 -18.98
C LYS A 314 6.81 5.44 -19.87
N LYS A 315 6.07 5.82 -20.92
CA LYS A 315 5.54 4.88 -21.91
C LYS A 315 6.69 4.30 -22.75
N ARG A 316 6.54 3.06 -23.19
CA ARG A 316 7.57 2.32 -23.95
C ARG A 316 8.10 3.09 -25.16
N THR A 317 7.22 3.78 -25.89
CA THR A 317 7.57 4.53 -27.12
C THR A 317 7.82 6.02 -26.86
N GLU A 318 7.76 6.46 -25.61
CA GLU A 318 7.92 7.86 -25.25
C GLU A 318 9.40 8.22 -25.05
N THR A 319 9.82 9.38 -25.56
CA THR A 319 11.15 9.92 -25.25
C THR A 319 11.16 10.53 -23.85
N ALA A 320 12.33 10.65 -23.23
CA ALA A 320 12.48 11.29 -21.91
C ALA A 320 11.91 12.72 -21.90
N SER A 321 12.14 13.51 -22.96
CA SER A 321 11.61 14.87 -23.08
C SER A 321 10.07 14.89 -23.15
N ARG A 322 9.45 13.98 -23.93
CA ARG A 322 7.98 13.88 -23.98
C ARG A 322 7.40 13.43 -22.66
N PHE A 323 8.05 12.50 -21.97
CA PHE A 323 7.66 12.06 -20.64
C PHE A 323 7.62 13.25 -19.66
N ARG A 324 8.72 14.02 -19.56
CA ARG A 324 8.80 15.22 -18.71
C ARG A 324 7.68 16.22 -19.04
N SER A 325 7.48 16.53 -20.34
CA SER A 325 6.42 17.43 -20.79
C SER A 325 5.02 16.93 -20.39
N ARG A 326 4.77 15.61 -20.48
CA ARG A 326 3.50 15.00 -20.09
C ARG A 326 3.23 15.13 -18.59
N ILE A 327 4.25 14.89 -17.76
CA ILE A 327 4.13 15.02 -16.30
C ILE A 327 3.88 16.48 -15.93
N SER A 328 4.63 17.44 -16.51
CA SER A 328 4.41 18.88 -16.30
C SER A 328 3.00 19.31 -16.70
N ALA A 329 2.48 18.84 -17.83
CA ALA A 329 1.13 19.14 -18.27
C ALA A 329 0.06 18.54 -17.35
N SER A 330 0.30 17.36 -16.79
CA SER A 330 -0.59 16.72 -15.81
C SER A 330 -0.62 17.48 -14.50
N GLN A 331 0.52 17.99 -14.05
CA GLN A 331 0.63 18.83 -12.88
C GLN A 331 -0.10 20.18 -13.09
N ALA A 332 0.11 20.86 -14.23
CA ALA A 332 -0.53 22.12 -14.56
C ALA A 332 -2.07 22.04 -14.57
N LYS A 333 -2.63 20.87 -14.85
CA LYS A 333 -4.09 20.60 -14.80
C LYS A 333 -4.58 20.15 -13.42
N ASP A 334 -3.83 20.45 -12.37
CA ASP A 334 -4.14 20.10 -10.96
C ASP A 334 -4.27 18.58 -10.74
N GLY A 335 -3.39 17.83 -11.42
CA GLY A 335 -3.31 16.37 -11.27
C GLY A 335 -4.39 15.59 -12.03
N THR A 336 -5.00 16.19 -13.06
CA THR A 336 -5.77 15.40 -14.03
C THR A 336 -4.84 14.42 -14.75
N GLU A 337 -5.33 13.20 -14.88
CA GLU A 337 -4.63 11.99 -15.31
C GLU A 337 -3.57 12.19 -16.40
N ALA A 338 -2.35 11.79 -16.07
CA ALA A 338 -1.41 11.45 -17.10
C ALA A 338 -1.96 10.24 -17.88
N ASP A 339 -2.03 10.36 -19.21
CA ASP A 339 -2.54 9.32 -20.10
C ASP A 339 -1.54 8.16 -20.18
N GLY A 340 -1.59 7.25 -19.19
CA GLY A 340 -0.76 6.06 -19.10
C GLY A 340 -1.33 4.86 -19.86
N GLU A 341 -0.57 3.79 -20.03
CA GLU A 341 -1.04 2.50 -20.56
C GLU A 341 -1.95 1.80 -19.55
N ALA A 342 -3.21 2.28 -19.47
CA ALA A 342 -4.16 1.88 -18.45
C ALA A 342 -4.55 0.39 -18.47
N SER A 343 -4.20 -0.37 -19.53
CA SER A 343 -4.56 -1.80 -19.64
C SER A 343 -3.68 -2.73 -18.82
N CYS A 344 -2.43 -2.36 -18.59
CA CYS A 344 -1.45 -3.15 -17.85
C CYS A 344 -1.50 -2.90 -16.35
N TRP A 345 -2.14 -1.83 -15.87
CA TRP A 345 -2.27 -1.50 -14.47
C TRP A 345 -3.51 -2.12 -13.82
N LEU A 346 -3.37 -2.60 -12.60
CA LEU A 346 -4.46 -3.21 -11.83
C LEU A 346 -5.56 -2.18 -11.54
N LEU A 347 -5.19 -1.04 -11.01
CA LEU A 347 -6.07 0.06 -10.64
C LEU A 347 -6.10 1.15 -11.71
N GLY A 348 -4.93 1.59 -12.10
CA GLY A 348 -4.72 2.75 -12.95
C GLY A 348 -4.83 4.08 -12.19
N PRO A 349 -4.57 5.21 -12.85
CA PRO A 349 -4.33 6.50 -12.22
C PRO A 349 -5.50 7.07 -11.41
N LYS A 350 -6.75 6.69 -11.70
CA LYS A 350 -7.93 7.18 -10.97
C LYS A 350 -8.06 6.66 -9.54
N ALA A 351 -7.53 5.49 -9.26
CA ALA A 351 -7.66 4.87 -7.95
C ALA A 351 -6.64 5.35 -6.93
N ILE A 352 -5.68 6.19 -7.36
CA ILE A 352 -4.60 6.73 -6.53
C ILE A 352 -4.95 8.16 -6.06
N GLN A 353 -6.21 8.42 -5.68
CA GLN A 353 -6.61 9.80 -5.35
C GLN A 353 -6.64 10.09 -3.86
N ALA A 354 -6.93 9.10 -3.03
CA ALA A 354 -7.06 9.26 -1.60
C ALA A 354 -6.02 8.47 -0.81
N GLY A 355 -5.66 8.99 0.36
CA GLY A 355 -4.66 8.37 1.22
C GLY A 355 -3.26 8.95 1.02
N SER A 356 -2.32 8.38 1.74
CA SER A 356 -0.89 8.72 1.74
C SER A 356 -0.01 7.50 1.43
N LEU A 357 -0.61 6.43 0.94
CA LEU A 357 0.04 5.25 0.39
C LEU A 357 -0.68 4.86 -0.90
N HIS A 358 0.08 4.83 -1.98
CA HIS A 358 -0.40 4.47 -3.30
C HIS A 358 0.39 3.28 -3.81
N CYS A 359 -0.30 2.17 -4.07
CA CYS A 359 0.30 0.98 -4.61
C CYS A 359 -0.50 0.52 -5.81
N ASP A 360 0.18 0.27 -6.92
CA ASP A 360 -0.42 -0.32 -8.11
C ASP A 360 0.50 -1.39 -8.72
N LEU A 361 -0.08 -2.30 -9.45
CA LEU A 361 0.61 -3.41 -10.08
C LEU A 361 0.47 -3.31 -11.60
N TRP A 362 1.61 -3.22 -12.26
CA TRP A 362 1.72 -3.40 -13.70
C TRP A 362 1.91 -4.89 -14.01
N ARG A 363 1.24 -5.40 -15.03
CA ARG A 363 1.39 -6.78 -15.50
C ARG A 363 1.40 -6.82 -17.02
N GLY A 364 2.41 -7.44 -17.57
CA GLY A 364 2.61 -7.56 -19.01
C GLY A 364 3.75 -8.52 -19.34
N ARG A 365 4.17 -8.53 -20.61
CA ARG A 365 5.30 -9.33 -21.05
C ARG A 365 6.62 -8.70 -20.63
N ALA A 366 7.62 -9.51 -20.34
CA ALA A 366 8.93 -9.04 -19.91
C ALA A 366 9.56 -8.04 -20.90
N ILE A 367 9.48 -8.32 -22.21
CA ILE A 367 9.97 -7.42 -23.26
C ILE A 367 9.23 -6.07 -23.30
N GLU A 368 7.97 -6.02 -22.87
CA GLU A 368 7.23 -4.76 -22.77
C GLU A 368 7.75 -3.92 -21.60
N LEU A 369 8.05 -4.57 -20.46
CA LEU A 369 8.58 -3.88 -19.27
C LEU A 369 9.96 -3.25 -19.53
N ALA A 370 10.81 -3.90 -20.33
CA ALA A 370 12.13 -3.39 -20.68
C ALA A 370 12.14 -1.97 -21.29
N GLY A 371 11.02 -1.56 -21.91
CA GLY A 371 10.84 -0.23 -22.50
C GLY A 371 10.32 0.84 -21.53
N HIS A 372 9.89 0.45 -20.32
CA HIS A 372 9.39 1.37 -19.28
C HIS A 372 10.52 1.71 -18.30
N ASP A 373 11.50 2.46 -18.73
CA ASP A 373 12.79 2.66 -18.06
C ASP A 373 12.87 3.92 -17.18
N ALA A 374 11.77 4.62 -16.95
CA ALA A 374 11.72 5.76 -16.03
C ALA A 374 10.37 5.92 -15.34
N ILE A 375 10.38 6.48 -14.12
CA ILE A 375 9.20 6.80 -13.33
C ILE A 375 9.34 8.21 -12.78
N ALA A 376 8.22 8.93 -12.67
CA ALA A 376 8.14 10.24 -12.05
C ALA A 376 7.33 10.18 -10.76
N VAL A 377 7.75 10.96 -9.74
CA VAL A 377 6.97 11.30 -8.56
C VAL A 377 6.70 12.80 -8.59
N TYR A 378 5.44 13.19 -8.52
CA TYR A 378 5.03 14.58 -8.67
C TYR A 378 3.87 14.95 -7.75
N PRO A 379 3.79 16.23 -7.31
CA PRO A 379 2.77 16.67 -6.38
C PRO A 379 1.40 16.90 -7.04
N VAL A 380 0.36 16.73 -6.22
CA VAL A 380 -1.02 17.12 -6.51
C VAL A 380 -1.54 18.01 -5.37
N GLY A 381 -2.71 18.64 -5.53
CA GLY A 381 -3.27 19.62 -4.61
C GLY A 381 -3.31 19.18 -3.14
N GLY A 382 -3.05 20.14 -2.25
CA GLY A 382 -3.11 20.02 -0.81
C GLY A 382 -3.23 21.38 -0.14
N TRP A 383 -3.54 21.43 1.16
CA TRP A 383 -3.80 22.70 1.85
C TRP A 383 -2.54 23.57 2.00
N TRP A 384 -1.33 23.00 1.97
CA TRP A 384 -0.09 23.81 1.92
C TRP A 384 -0.06 24.73 0.71
N LYS A 385 -0.61 24.29 -0.45
CA LYS A 385 -0.73 25.10 -1.65
C LYS A 385 -1.79 26.19 -1.51
N SER A 386 -2.97 25.84 -0.98
CA SER A 386 -4.15 26.71 -0.97
C SER A 386 -4.20 27.69 0.23
N HIS A 387 -3.50 27.40 1.33
CA HIS A 387 -3.49 28.21 2.53
C HIS A 387 -2.13 28.91 2.73
N VAL A 388 -1.75 29.75 1.75
CA VAL A 388 -0.45 30.45 1.71
C VAL A 388 -0.18 31.26 2.99
N GLY A 389 -1.22 31.83 3.61
CA GLY A 389 -1.12 32.56 4.86
C GLY A 389 -0.60 31.76 6.05
N GLN A 390 -0.64 30.44 6.00
CA GLN A 390 -0.06 29.55 7.03
C GLN A 390 1.46 29.34 6.86
N LYS A 391 2.08 29.95 5.84
CA LYS A 391 3.54 29.93 5.59
C LYS A 391 4.14 28.52 5.40
N ARG A 392 3.32 27.54 5.02
CA ARG A 392 3.73 26.13 4.83
C ARG A 392 3.97 25.76 3.36
N VAL A 393 3.77 26.72 2.45
CA VAL A 393 3.87 26.50 0.99
C VAL A 393 5.27 26.05 0.55
N ALA A 394 6.31 26.48 1.24
CA ALA A 394 7.71 26.14 0.93
C ALA A 394 8.24 24.93 1.74
N ASP A 395 7.40 24.28 2.52
CA ASP A 395 7.81 23.11 3.31
C ASP A 395 8.17 21.93 2.40
N LYS A 396 9.16 21.16 2.85
CA LYS A 396 9.55 19.91 2.22
C LYS A 396 8.77 18.76 2.82
N ALA A 397 8.53 17.76 1.99
CA ALA A 397 7.84 16.53 2.33
C ALA A 397 8.73 15.32 2.06
N ARG A 398 8.71 14.35 2.96
CA ARG A 398 9.41 13.07 2.78
C ARG A 398 8.51 12.05 2.10
N TYR A 399 9.11 11.20 1.28
CA TYR A 399 8.42 10.05 0.70
C TYR A 399 9.38 8.87 0.49
N ALA A 400 8.80 7.69 0.37
CA ALA A 400 9.48 6.49 -0.07
C ALA A 400 8.81 5.95 -1.33
N LEU A 401 9.62 5.56 -2.31
CA LEU A 401 9.21 4.85 -3.51
C LEU A 401 9.85 3.48 -3.51
N VAL A 402 9.03 2.44 -3.54
CA VAL A 402 9.49 1.05 -3.62
C VAL A 402 8.94 0.44 -4.91
N ILE A 403 9.80 -0.18 -5.69
CA ILE A 403 9.43 -0.83 -6.94
C ILE A 403 9.99 -2.24 -6.94
N SER A 404 9.13 -3.24 -7.06
CA SER A 404 9.54 -4.64 -7.15
C SER A 404 9.09 -5.27 -8.47
N ILE A 405 9.94 -6.15 -9.01
CA ILE A 405 9.61 -6.97 -10.18
C ILE A 405 9.63 -8.43 -9.75
N SER A 406 8.62 -9.19 -10.17
CA SER A 406 8.57 -10.62 -9.99
C SER A 406 8.26 -11.32 -11.33
N ALA A 407 9.03 -12.35 -11.65
CA ALA A 407 8.77 -13.26 -12.74
C ALA A 407 8.21 -14.57 -12.19
N LEU A 408 7.02 -14.96 -12.64
CA LEU A 408 6.38 -16.18 -12.19
C LEU A 408 6.94 -17.37 -12.99
N GLY A 409 7.73 -18.24 -12.33
CA GLY A 409 8.06 -19.58 -12.84
C GLY A 409 9.46 -19.78 -13.42
N GLN A 410 10.35 -18.81 -13.37
CA GLN A 410 11.75 -18.99 -13.80
C GLN A 410 12.75 -18.52 -12.74
N GLU A 411 13.78 -19.33 -12.47
CA GLU A 411 14.94 -18.93 -11.67
C GLU A 411 15.86 -18.04 -12.53
N ILE A 412 15.49 -16.78 -12.70
CA ILE A 412 16.36 -15.80 -13.33
C ILE A 412 16.85 -14.89 -12.21
N ASP A 413 18.16 -14.78 -12.08
CA ASP A 413 18.79 -13.88 -11.14
C ASP A 413 18.69 -12.42 -11.61
N LEU A 414 17.46 -11.87 -11.48
CA LEU A 414 17.20 -10.46 -11.71
C LEU A 414 17.91 -9.58 -10.68
N TYR A 415 18.20 -10.13 -9.50
CA TYR A 415 18.77 -9.39 -8.38
C TYR A 415 20.22 -8.97 -8.62
N SER A 416 21.07 -9.90 -9.07
CA SER A 416 22.49 -9.61 -9.29
C SER A 416 22.70 -8.59 -10.41
N GLU A 417 21.85 -8.58 -11.42
CA GLU A 417 21.92 -7.60 -12.51
C GLU A 417 21.45 -6.20 -12.07
N ILE A 418 20.42 -6.11 -11.19
CA ILE A 418 19.89 -4.83 -10.71
C ILE A 418 20.75 -4.23 -9.60
N SER A 419 21.29 -5.02 -8.68
CA SER A 419 22.13 -4.51 -7.60
C SER A 419 23.39 -3.82 -8.10
N THR A 420 23.90 -4.22 -9.26
CA THR A 420 25.06 -3.61 -9.92
C THR A 420 24.72 -2.25 -10.58
N LEU A 421 23.44 -1.99 -10.89
CA LEU A 421 22.99 -0.80 -11.61
C LEU A 421 22.47 0.33 -10.72
N VAL A 422 22.14 0.05 -9.45
CA VAL A 422 21.54 1.03 -8.50
C VAL A 422 22.52 2.10 -8.01
N GLU A 423 23.84 1.94 -8.25
CA GLU A 423 24.87 2.90 -7.80
C GLU A 423 24.90 4.23 -8.59
N ASN A 424 24.22 4.34 -9.75
CA ASN A 424 24.19 5.52 -10.59
C ASN A 424 22.82 6.21 -10.56
N LYS A 425 22.53 7.01 -9.52
CA LYS A 425 21.30 7.84 -9.47
C LYS A 425 21.63 9.29 -9.73
N GLU A 426 21.12 9.84 -10.82
CA GLU A 426 20.88 11.28 -10.94
C GLU A 426 19.43 11.58 -10.58
N ILE A 427 19.23 12.41 -9.56
CA ILE A 427 17.94 13.01 -9.26
C ILE A 427 17.90 14.34 -10.02
N GLU A 428 17.15 14.39 -11.10
CA GLU A 428 16.86 15.69 -11.73
C GLU A 428 15.69 16.34 -11.04
N VAL A 429 15.93 17.53 -10.49
CA VAL A 429 14.90 18.44 -9.98
C VAL A 429 14.57 19.39 -11.12
N VAL A 430 13.37 19.29 -11.68
CA VAL A 430 12.89 20.28 -12.66
C VAL A 430 12.07 21.30 -11.91
N LEU A 431 12.64 22.49 -11.74
CA LEU A 431 11.90 23.67 -11.29
C LEU A 431 10.93 24.08 -12.40
N GLY A 432 9.64 24.09 -12.09
CA GLY A 432 8.56 24.55 -12.96
C GLY A 432 8.50 26.06 -13.09
#